data_335224916d87ca2d06e7a486aa10e6b5
#
_entry.id   335224916d87ca2d06e7a486aa10e6b5
#
_cell.length_a   1.000
_cell.length_b   1.000
_cell.length_c   1.000
_cell.angle_alpha   90.00
_cell.angle_beta   90.00
_cell.angle_gamma   90.00
#
_symmetry.space_group_name_H-M   'P 1'
#
loop_
_entity.id
_entity.type
_entity.pdbx_description
1 polymer ?
#
loop_
_entity_poly.entity_id
_entity_poly.type
_entity_poly.pdbx_seq_one_letter_code
_entity_poly.pdbx_strand_id
1 'polypeptide(L)'
;MKKPKSKSKNLWTVSSLLNKNFLVRTLSGVGLLVIVLGAVLWSPFSMLVLMAVLMAGSLTEFFRIARLKGARPLVAYPVVIGLSALALAFAVQTGRCPAPAFALLLPMIFALFVAELYRRHENPLGNVCWELGGLVYIALPFALLATIPLRGACSAGSS
;
A
#
# COMPACT_ATOMS: atom_id res chain seq x y z
N MET A 1 -9.55 -17.51 58.90
CA MET A 1 -8.62 -16.77 58.06
C MET A 1 -8.36 -17.55 56.76
N LYS A 2 -9.03 -17.24 55.66
CA LYS A 2 -8.83 -17.89 54.35
C LYS A 2 -7.94 -17.00 53.48
N LYS A 3 -6.74 -17.46 53.10
CA LYS A 3 -5.79 -16.77 52.18
C LYS A 3 -6.33 -16.78 50.75
N PRO A 4 -6.30 -15.66 50.02
CA PRO A 4 -6.67 -15.66 48.59
C PRO A 4 -5.45 -16.11 47.75
N LYS A 5 -5.46 -17.38 47.33
CA LYS A 5 -4.51 -17.92 46.35
C LYS A 5 -5.19 -17.97 44.97
N SER A 6 -5.24 -16.89 44.21
CA SER A 6 -5.72 -16.97 42.82
C SER A 6 -5.28 -15.84 41.86
N LYS A 7 -4.40 -14.95 42.26
CA LYS A 7 -4.02 -13.83 41.34
C LYS A 7 -2.71 -14.00 40.57
N SER A 8 -1.89 -15.00 40.91
CA SER A 8 -0.58 -15.15 40.26
C SER A 8 -0.57 -15.96 38.96
N LYS A 9 -1.54 -16.86 38.77
CA LYS A 9 -1.58 -17.71 37.57
C LYS A 9 -1.98 -16.96 36.30
N ASN A 10 -2.78 -15.90 36.42
CA ASN A 10 -3.26 -15.14 35.26
C ASN A 10 -2.20 -14.18 34.67
N LEU A 11 -1.28 -13.71 35.50
CA LEU A 11 -0.20 -12.81 35.05
C LEU A 11 0.83 -13.54 34.18
N TRP A 12 1.16 -14.78 34.51
CA TRP A 12 2.09 -15.59 33.71
C TRP A 12 1.49 -15.99 32.36
N THR A 13 0.20 -16.26 32.30
CA THR A 13 -0.51 -16.62 31.04
C THR A 13 -0.60 -15.40 30.12
N VAL A 14 -0.90 -14.23 30.67
CA VAL A 14 -0.99 -12.98 29.89
C VAL A 14 0.37 -12.56 29.34
N SER A 15 1.44 -12.65 30.14
CA SER A 15 2.79 -12.33 29.69
C SER A 15 3.31 -13.28 28.61
N SER A 16 2.97 -14.57 28.68
CA SER A 16 3.36 -15.54 27.66
C SER A 16 2.58 -15.36 26.35
N LEU A 17 1.32 -14.95 26.40
CA LEU A 17 0.49 -14.65 25.23
C LEU A 17 0.93 -13.34 24.57
N LEU A 18 1.25 -12.33 25.37
CA LEU A 18 1.80 -11.06 24.85
C LEU A 18 3.16 -11.29 24.19
N ASN A 19 4.02 -12.13 24.77
CA ASN A 19 5.33 -12.44 24.20
C ASN A 19 5.22 -13.24 22.89
N LYS A 20 4.30 -14.20 22.77
CA LYS A 20 4.04 -14.93 21.53
C LYS A 20 3.49 -14.02 20.42
N ASN A 21 2.52 -13.18 20.73
CA ASN A 21 1.96 -12.24 19.76
C ASN A 21 2.97 -11.17 19.34
N PHE A 22 3.82 -10.74 20.26
CA PHE A 22 4.89 -9.80 19.98
C PHE A 22 5.98 -10.44 19.11
N LEU A 23 6.39 -11.67 19.42
CA LEU A 23 7.37 -12.42 18.61
C LEU A 23 6.87 -12.68 17.19
N VAL A 24 5.61 -13.09 17.02
CA VAL A 24 5.02 -13.31 15.69
C VAL A 24 4.97 -12.02 14.89
N ARG A 25 4.59 -10.89 15.49
CA ARG A 25 4.60 -9.58 14.84
C ARG A 25 6.00 -9.10 14.48
N THR A 26 6.96 -9.28 15.39
CA THR A 26 8.36 -8.91 15.16
C THR A 26 8.98 -9.80 14.09
N LEU A 27 8.73 -11.10 14.11
CA LEU A 27 9.26 -12.03 13.13
C LEU A 27 8.67 -11.77 11.73
N SER A 28 7.37 -11.48 11.62
CA SER A 28 6.77 -11.09 10.35
C SER A 28 7.30 -9.76 9.84
N GLY A 29 7.53 -8.77 10.72
CA GLY A 29 8.12 -7.48 10.36
C GLY A 29 9.57 -7.62 9.87
N VAL A 30 10.40 -8.41 10.57
CA VAL A 30 11.78 -8.71 10.16
C VAL A 30 11.80 -9.49 8.85
N GLY A 31 10.91 -10.48 8.67
CA GLY A 31 10.77 -11.21 7.41
C GLY A 31 10.44 -10.30 6.24
N LEU A 32 9.50 -9.38 6.43
CA LEU A 32 9.14 -8.40 5.42
C LEU A 32 10.31 -7.46 5.10
N LEU A 33 11.06 -7.03 6.12
CA LEU A 33 12.23 -6.17 5.94
C LEU A 33 13.33 -6.88 5.16
N VAL A 34 13.59 -8.17 5.42
CA VAL A 34 14.56 -8.97 4.67
C VAL A 34 14.12 -9.15 3.21
N ILE A 35 12.82 -9.38 2.97
CA ILE A 35 12.28 -9.48 1.61
C ILE A 35 12.44 -8.14 0.86
N VAL A 36 12.13 -7.02 1.52
CA VAL A 36 12.28 -5.68 0.93
C VAL A 36 13.74 -5.39 0.58
N LEU A 37 14.66 -5.64 1.51
CA LEU A 37 16.09 -5.43 1.28
C LEU A 37 16.62 -6.35 0.18
N GLY A 38 16.23 -7.62 0.17
CA GLY A 38 16.60 -8.57 -0.89
C GLY A 38 16.10 -8.13 -2.26
N ALA A 39 14.86 -7.65 -2.36
CA ALA A 39 14.29 -7.17 -3.60
C ALA A 39 14.99 -5.90 -4.14
N VAL A 40 15.36 -4.99 -3.24
CA VAL A 40 16.08 -3.74 -3.59
C VAL A 40 17.49 -4.04 -4.12
N LEU A 41 18.18 -5.03 -3.51
CA LEU A 41 19.54 -5.38 -3.90
C LEU A 41 19.62 -6.23 -5.19
N TRP A 42 18.54 -6.96 -5.51
CA TRP A 42 18.56 -7.89 -6.63
C TRP A 42 18.36 -7.22 -8.00
N SER A 43 17.32 -6.38 -8.14
CA SER A 43 17.02 -5.69 -9.41
C SER A 43 16.02 -4.56 -9.22
N PRO A 44 16.12 -3.47 -10.01
CA PRO A 44 15.12 -2.39 -10.02
C PRO A 44 13.71 -2.90 -10.37
N PHE A 45 13.62 -3.91 -11.22
CA PHE A 45 12.34 -4.52 -11.61
C PHE A 45 11.71 -5.32 -10.45
N SER A 46 12.53 -6.03 -9.68
CA SER A 46 12.07 -6.74 -8.47
C SER A 46 11.50 -5.78 -7.42
N MET A 47 12.15 -4.61 -7.27
CA MET A 47 11.65 -3.54 -6.40
C MET A 47 10.29 -3.02 -6.86
N LEU A 48 10.10 -2.80 -8.16
CA LEU A 48 8.81 -2.35 -8.71
C LEU A 48 7.70 -3.36 -8.45
N VAL A 49 7.94 -4.65 -8.68
CA VAL A 49 6.97 -5.73 -8.43
C VAL A 49 6.62 -5.78 -6.94
N LEU A 50 7.60 -5.69 -6.06
CA LEU A 50 7.38 -5.66 -4.62
C LEU A 50 6.51 -4.47 -4.21
N MET A 51 6.84 -3.26 -4.70
CA MET A 51 6.06 -2.04 -4.44
C MET A 51 4.62 -2.18 -4.95
N ALA A 52 4.43 -2.77 -6.14
CA ALA A 52 3.11 -3.01 -6.71
C ALA A 52 2.27 -3.96 -5.84
N VAL A 53 2.86 -5.05 -5.35
CA VAL A 53 2.19 -6.02 -4.47
C VAL A 53 1.83 -5.38 -3.12
N LEU A 54 2.75 -4.65 -2.50
CA LEU A 54 2.51 -3.98 -1.23
C LEU A 54 1.44 -2.90 -1.37
N MET A 55 1.47 -2.12 -2.44
CA MET A 55 0.48 -1.07 -2.71
C MET A 55 -0.91 -1.68 -2.95
N ALA A 56 -1.01 -2.70 -3.80
CA ALA A 56 -2.28 -3.39 -4.06
C ALA A 56 -2.84 -4.05 -2.79
N GLY A 57 -1.99 -4.69 -1.98
CA GLY A 57 -2.37 -5.25 -0.70
C GLY A 57 -2.89 -4.19 0.27
N SER A 58 -2.17 -3.08 0.41
CA SER A 58 -2.59 -1.96 1.28
C SER A 58 -3.91 -1.33 0.83
N LEU A 59 -4.12 -1.14 -0.47
CA LEU A 59 -5.37 -0.63 -1.03
C LEU A 59 -6.54 -1.58 -0.77
N THR A 60 -6.35 -2.87 -0.98
CA THR A 60 -7.41 -3.86 -0.74
C THR A 60 -7.82 -3.93 0.73
N GLU A 61 -6.85 -3.88 1.65
CA GLU A 61 -7.12 -3.82 3.10
C GLU A 61 -7.82 -2.51 3.49
N PHE A 62 -7.40 -1.38 2.93
CA PHE A 62 -8.05 -0.10 3.16
C PHE A 62 -9.52 -0.12 2.73
N PHE A 63 -9.82 -0.64 1.55
CA PHE A 63 -11.20 -0.75 1.07
C PHE A 63 -12.02 -1.80 1.83
N ARG A 64 -11.37 -2.83 2.37
CA ARG A 64 -12.02 -3.78 3.28
C ARG A 64 -12.52 -3.07 4.54
N ILE A 65 -11.70 -2.18 5.12
CA ILE A 65 -12.09 -1.36 6.28
C ILE A 65 -13.23 -0.40 5.90
N ALA A 66 -13.17 0.24 4.74
CA ALA A 66 -14.22 1.12 4.25
C ALA A 66 -15.58 0.40 4.11
N ARG A 67 -15.56 -0.85 3.64
CA ARG A 67 -16.76 -1.70 3.56
C ARG A 67 -17.37 -2.02 4.93
N LEU A 68 -16.55 -2.22 5.96
CA LEU A 68 -17.02 -2.43 7.33
C LEU A 68 -17.74 -1.18 7.89
N LYS A 69 -17.45 -0.01 7.34
CA LYS A 69 -18.13 1.26 7.67
C LYS A 69 -19.35 1.56 6.80
N GLY A 70 -19.81 0.59 6.00
CA GLY A 70 -21.00 0.73 5.15
C GLY A 70 -20.75 1.34 3.78
N ALA A 71 -19.52 1.74 3.45
CA ALA A 71 -19.17 2.16 2.11
C ALA A 71 -19.10 0.95 1.15
N ARG A 72 -19.41 1.18 -0.14
CA ARG A 72 -19.30 0.14 -1.19
C ARG A 72 -18.40 0.61 -2.33
N PRO A 73 -17.11 0.92 -2.06
CA PRO A 73 -16.20 1.42 -3.09
C PRO A 73 -15.92 0.36 -4.16
N LEU A 74 -15.65 0.82 -5.37
CA LEU A 74 -15.13 0.02 -6.47
C LEU A 74 -13.65 -0.27 -6.23
N VAL A 75 -13.31 -1.41 -5.63
CA VAL A 75 -11.92 -1.74 -5.29
C VAL A 75 -11.02 -1.87 -6.53
N ALA A 76 -11.56 -2.40 -7.63
CA ALA A 76 -10.78 -2.69 -8.83
C ALA A 76 -10.22 -1.42 -9.50
N TYR A 77 -11.04 -0.37 -9.64
CA TYR A 77 -10.63 0.87 -10.31
C TYR A 77 -9.48 1.61 -9.60
N PRO A 78 -9.55 1.91 -8.30
CA PRO A 78 -8.44 2.55 -7.60
C PRO A 78 -7.15 1.72 -7.61
N VAL A 79 -7.25 0.40 -7.55
CA VAL A 79 -6.08 -0.49 -7.63
C VAL A 79 -5.42 -0.38 -9.01
N VAL A 80 -6.21 -0.39 -10.09
CA VAL A 80 -5.68 -0.21 -11.47
C VAL A 80 -5.04 1.17 -11.64
N ILE A 81 -5.69 2.23 -11.15
CA ILE A 81 -5.15 3.59 -11.20
C ILE A 81 -3.83 3.69 -10.41
N GLY A 82 -3.79 3.12 -9.21
CA GLY A 82 -2.58 3.09 -8.39
C GLY A 82 -1.42 2.34 -9.07
N LEU A 83 -1.70 1.16 -9.63
CA LEU A 83 -0.71 0.39 -10.38
C LEU A 83 -0.20 1.13 -11.62
N SER A 84 -1.10 1.81 -12.36
CA SER A 84 -0.70 2.63 -13.50
C SER A 84 0.15 3.83 -13.09
N ALA A 85 -0.17 4.46 -11.97
CA ALA A 85 0.65 5.56 -11.40
C ALA A 85 2.06 5.09 -11.03
N LEU A 86 2.16 3.92 -10.40
CA LEU A 86 3.45 3.31 -10.04
C LEU A 86 4.27 2.94 -11.28
N ALA A 87 3.62 2.34 -12.29
CA ALA A 87 4.27 1.98 -13.55
C ALA A 87 4.76 3.23 -14.32
N LEU A 88 3.96 4.30 -14.34
CA LEU A 88 4.34 5.58 -14.93
C LEU A 88 5.51 6.22 -14.18
N ALA A 89 5.48 6.22 -12.85
CA ALA A 89 6.58 6.72 -12.03
C ALA A 89 7.89 6.01 -12.37
N PHE A 90 7.86 4.70 -12.48
CA PHE A 90 9.02 3.91 -12.87
C PHE A 90 9.46 4.17 -14.32
N ALA A 91 8.51 4.32 -15.27
CA ALA A 91 8.82 4.60 -16.67
C ALA A 91 9.45 5.99 -16.85
N VAL A 92 8.99 6.98 -16.09
CA VAL A 92 9.58 8.33 -16.09
C VAL A 92 10.99 8.30 -15.49
N GLN A 93 11.21 7.56 -14.41
CA GLN A 93 12.52 7.42 -13.77
C GLN A 93 13.53 6.74 -14.68
N THR A 94 13.10 5.72 -15.45
CA THR A 94 13.97 5.03 -16.43
C THR A 94 14.16 5.79 -17.74
N GLY A 95 13.63 7.01 -17.85
CA GLY A 95 13.74 7.84 -19.05
C GLY A 95 12.92 7.33 -20.26
N ARG A 96 12.04 6.34 -20.05
CA ARG A 96 11.19 5.79 -21.12
C ARG A 96 9.99 6.66 -21.46
N CYS A 97 9.51 7.45 -20.48
CA CYS A 97 8.38 8.34 -20.65
C CYS A 97 8.73 9.75 -20.17
N PRO A 98 8.24 10.81 -20.83
CA PRO A 98 8.40 12.18 -20.34
C PRO A 98 7.51 12.42 -19.12
N ALA A 99 7.90 13.34 -18.23
CA ALA A 99 7.15 13.69 -17.04
C ALA A 99 5.68 14.08 -17.31
N PRO A 100 5.30 14.73 -18.43
CA PRO A 100 3.89 15.00 -18.75
C PRO A 100 3.00 13.76 -18.88
N ALA A 101 3.58 12.55 -18.98
CA ALA A 101 2.80 11.30 -19.02
C ALA A 101 1.91 11.09 -17.76
N PHE A 102 2.26 11.72 -16.64
CA PHE A 102 1.39 11.73 -15.45
C PHE A 102 0.03 12.38 -15.69
N ALA A 103 -0.10 13.25 -16.71
CA ALA A 103 -1.39 13.81 -17.11
C ALA A 103 -2.40 12.74 -17.54
N LEU A 104 -1.93 11.55 -17.94
CA LEU A 104 -2.80 10.42 -18.29
C LEU A 104 -3.58 9.87 -17.07
N LEU A 105 -3.11 10.13 -15.85
CA LEU A 105 -3.83 9.76 -14.64
C LEU A 105 -5.09 10.62 -14.41
N LEU A 106 -5.11 11.86 -14.90
CA LEU A 106 -6.27 12.76 -14.75
C LEU A 106 -7.54 12.18 -15.38
N PRO A 107 -7.55 11.74 -16.66
CA PRO A 107 -8.74 11.13 -17.23
C PRO A 107 -9.10 9.80 -16.56
N MET A 108 -8.14 9.04 -16.03
CA MET A 108 -8.43 7.82 -15.27
C MET A 108 -9.12 8.12 -13.96
N ILE A 109 -8.69 9.15 -13.22
CA ILE A 109 -9.33 9.60 -11.98
C ILE A 109 -10.74 10.15 -12.30
N PHE A 110 -10.86 10.90 -13.39
CA PHE A 110 -12.17 11.41 -13.84
C PHE A 110 -13.13 10.27 -14.22
N ALA A 111 -12.63 9.25 -14.92
CA ALA A 111 -13.41 8.07 -15.27
C ALA A 111 -13.90 7.30 -14.03
N LEU A 112 -13.07 7.23 -12.96
CA LEU A 112 -13.47 6.66 -11.67
C LEU A 112 -14.66 7.44 -11.08
N PHE A 113 -14.58 8.76 -11.09
CA PHE A 113 -15.65 9.63 -10.58
C PHE A 113 -16.96 9.40 -11.35
N VAL A 114 -16.88 9.38 -12.70
CA VAL A 114 -18.03 9.13 -13.56
C VAL A 114 -18.60 7.73 -13.35
N ALA A 115 -17.74 6.71 -13.24
CA ALA A 115 -18.16 5.32 -13.02
C ALA A 115 -18.93 5.17 -11.70
N GLU A 116 -18.48 5.80 -10.62
CA GLU A 116 -19.17 5.72 -9.34
C GLU A 116 -20.50 6.51 -9.35
N LEU A 117 -20.53 7.65 -10.04
CA LEU A 117 -21.75 8.44 -10.19
C LEU A 117 -22.81 7.68 -10.99
N TYR A 118 -22.39 6.91 -12.01
CA TYR A 118 -23.29 6.12 -12.88
C TYR A 118 -23.87 4.88 -12.17
N ARG A 119 -23.20 4.39 -11.10
CA ARG A 119 -23.63 3.22 -10.31
C ARG A 119 -24.89 3.43 -9.47
N ARG A 120 -25.40 4.66 -9.34
CA ARG A 120 -26.63 5.00 -8.60
C ARG A 120 -26.74 4.39 -7.21
N HIS A 121 -25.63 4.39 -6.43
CA HIS A 121 -25.69 4.01 -5.03
C HIS A 121 -26.26 5.14 -4.17
N GLU A 122 -26.78 4.78 -3.00
CA GLU A 122 -27.41 5.73 -2.06
C GLU A 122 -26.48 6.88 -1.63
N ASN A 123 -25.13 6.64 -1.61
CA ASN A 123 -24.13 7.65 -1.26
C ASN A 123 -22.90 7.60 -2.20
N PRO A 124 -23.03 8.04 -3.47
CA PRO A 124 -21.92 7.98 -4.44
C PRO A 124 -20.74 8.85 -4.03
N LEU A 125 -20.98 10.04 -3.49
CA LEU A 125 -19.92 10.94 -3.02
C LEU A 125 -19.11 10.35 -1.86
N GLY A 126 -19.76 9.64 -0.94
CA GLY A 126 -19.08 8.96 0.15
C GLY A 126 -18.12 7.87 -0.36
N ASN A 127 -18.55 7.09 -1.36
CA ASN A 127 -17.70 6.07 -1.98
C ASN A 127 -16.51 6.68 -2.71
N VAL A 128 -16.72 7.74 -3.50
CA VAL A 128 -15.65 8.49 -4.18
C VAL A 128 -14.63 9.05 -3.19
N CYS A 129 -15.08 9.58 -2.05
CA CYS A 129 -14.17 10.06 -0.99
C CYS A 129 -13.28 8.93 -0.45
N TRP A 130 -13.82 7.72 -0.25
CA TRP A 130 -13.03 6.57 0.16
C TRP A 130 -12.05 6.12 -0.92
N GLU A 131 -12.46 6.14 -2.19
CA GLU A 131 -11.63 5.75 -3.32
C GLU A 131 -10.48 6.72 -3.56
N LEU A 132 -10.76 8.03 -3.59
CA LEU A 132 -9.75 9.08 -3.69
C LEU A 132 -8.86 9.12 -2.44
N GLY A 133 -9.44 8.95 -1.25
CA GLY A 133 -8.69 8.86 0.00
C GLY A 133 -7.68 7.71 -0.03
N GLY A 134 -8.07 6.53 -0.50
CA GLY A 134 -7.16 5.39 -0.68
C GLY A 134 -6.05 5.68 -1.70
N LEU A 135 -6.39 6.28 -2.85
CA LEU A 135 -5.41 6.66 -3.87
C LEU A 135 -4.40 7.69 -3.34
N VAL A 136 -4.87 8.77 -2.73
CA VAL A 136 -4.00 9.83 -2.22
C VAL A 136 -3.17 9.34 -1.04
N TYR A 137 -3.76 8.57 -0.13
CA TYR A 137 -3.08 8.13 1.08
C TYR A 137 -2.09 6.98 0.84
N ILE A 138 -2.39 6.08 -0.08
CA ILE A 138 -1.58 4.88 -0.33
C ILE A 138 -0.82 5.00 -1.66
N ALA A 139 -1.49 5.26 -2.79
CA ALA A 139 -0.83 5.23 -4.09
C ALA A 139 0.16 6.37 -4.29
N LEU A 140 -0.15 7.59 -3.77
CA LEU A 140 0.72 8.75 -3.92
C LEU A 140 2.09 8.56 -3.23
N PRO A 141 2.20 8.14 -1.95
CA PRO A 141 3.52 7.92 -1.33
C PRO A 141 4.30 6.78 -2.02
N PHE A 142 3.64 5.71 -2.48
CA PHE A 142 4.33 4.66 -3.24
C PHE A 142 4.84 5.17 -4.60
N ALA A 143 4.04 5.97 -5.32
CA ALA A 143 4.47 6.59 -6.56
C ALA A 143 5.64 7.55 -6.36
N LEU A 144 5.59 8.37 -5.30
CA LEU A 144 6.71 9.26 -4.94
C LEU A 144 7.98 8.47 -4.57
N LEU A 145 7.82 7.38 -3.81
CA LEU A 145 8.96 6.51 -3.48
C LEU A 145 9.61 5.92 -4.73
N ALA A 146 8.79 5.56 -5.73
CA ALA A 146 9.27 5.04 -7.01
C ALA A 146 9.98 6.11 -7.87
N THR A 147 9.75 7.40 -7.62
CA THR A 147 10.45 8.50 -8.32
C THR A 147 11.80 8.87 -7.69
N ILE A 148 12.09 8.37 -6.47
CA ILE A 148 13.39 8.62 -5.84
C ILE A 148 14.45 7.88 -6.66
N PRO A 149 15.39 8.59 -7.33
CA PRO A 149 16.42 7.92 -8.11
C PRO A 149 17.30 7.11 -7.15
N LEU A 150 17.40 5.81 -7.41
CA LEU A 150 18.47 4.98 -6.85
C LEU A 150 19.80 5.43 -7.54
N ARG A 151 20.22 6.64 -7.24
CA ARG A 151 21.39 7.31 -7.86
C ARG A 151 22.73 6.70 -7.48
N GLY A 152 22.75 5.46 -7.00
CA GLY A 152 23.98 4.74 -6.69
C GLY A 152 24.53 3.84 -7.80
N ALA A 153 23.75 3.52 -8.84
CA ALA A 153 24.14 2.48 -9.80
C ALA A 153 24.44 2.94 -11.23
N CYS A 154 24.17 4.19 -11.60
CA CYS A 154 24.33 4.64 -12.99
C CYS A 154 25.34 5.78 -13.19
N SER A 155 26.19 6.09 -12.21
CA SER A 155 27.25 7.11 -12.38
C SER A 155 28.63 6.52 -12.69
N ALA A 156 28.75 5.23 -13.01
CA ALA A 156 30.03 4.57 -13.27
C ALA A 156 30.23 4.16 -14.74
N GLY A 157 29.65 4.90 -15.69
CA GLY A 157 29.74 4.48 -17.10
C GLY A 157 29.61 5.60 -18.12
N SER A 158 30.22 6.77 -17.89
CA SER A 158 30.47 7.72 -18.99
C SER A 158 31.64 8.64 -18.63
N SER A 159 32.84 8.19 -18.88
CA SER A 159 34.01 9.01 -19.20
C SER A 159 34.60 8.50 -20.49
#